data_565039063e9e27786659f6abcdf72ee6
#
_entry.id   565039063e9e27786659f6abcdf72ee6
#
_cell.length_a   1.000
_cell.length_b   1.000
_cell.length_c   1.000
_cell.angle_alpha   90.00
_cell.angle_beta   90.00
_cell.angle_gamma   90.00
#
_symmetry.space_group_name_H-M   'P 1'
#
loop_
_entity.id
_entity.type
_entity.pdbx_description
1 polymer ?
#
loop_
_entity_poly.entity_id
_entity_poly.type
_entity_poly.pdbx_seq_one_letter_code
_entity_poly.pdbx_strand_id
1 'polypeptide(L)'
;MKPLNSLADPYPAPTNIPKWTLKDDSCVDESEPAIIVGKKCKDVSGAQGLGYVPGYTASNDMSGGEAQLTQCRWSYINGFDGACPIGPAFVIPDAAKLHMRVLKDGKVRQHSSIE
;
A
#
# COMPACT_ATOMS: atom_id res chain seq x y z
N MET A 1 5.62 7.93 -1.67
CA MET A 1 6.79 7.15 -1.16
C MET A 1 6.72 7.12 0.35
N LYS A 2 6.86 5.94 0.95
CA LYS A 2 6.83 5.73 2.39
C LYS A 2 8.18 5.24 2.92
N PRO A 3 8.62 5.70 4.10
CA PRO A 3 9.84 5.20 4.74
C PRO A 3 9.61 3.82 5.37
N LEU A 4 10.68 3.13 5.73
CA LEU A 4 10.63 1.76 6.25
C LEU A 4 9.82 1.65 7.56
N ASN A 5 9.86 2.67 8.42
CA ASN A 5 9.07 2.70 9.67
C ASN A 5 7.56 2.82 9.46
N SER A 6 7.10 3.12 8.23
CA SER A 6 5.68 3.10 7.92
C SER A 6 5.11 1.71 7.71
N LEU A 7 5.94 0.68 7.54
CA LEU A 7 5.46 -0.70 7.45
C LEU A 7 4.82 -1.14 8.78
N ALA A 8 3.70 -1.82 8.68
CA ALA A 8 2.97 -2.35 9.83
C ALA A 8 2.54 -3.79 9.60
N ASP A 9 2.27 -4.46 10.70
CA ASP A 9 1.75 -5.83 10.69
C ASP A 9 0.39 -5.90 9.99
N PRO A 10 0.09 -7.05 9.37
CA PRO A 10 -1.20 -7.27 8.72
C PRO A 10 -2.33 -7.40 9.74
N TYR A 11 -3.58 -7.30 9.23
CA TYR A 11 -4.75 -7.66 10.03
C TYR A 11 -4.53 -9.01 10.77
N PRO A 12 -4.90 -9.15 12.06
CA PRO A 12 -5.75 -8.24 12.84
C PRO A 12 -5.00 -7.16 13.65
N ALA A 13 -3.73 -6.91 13.37
CA ALA A 13 -3.00 -5.86 14.08
C ALA A 13 -3.64 -4.47 13.82
N PRO A 14 -3.83 -3.66 14.85
CA PRO A 14 -4.39 -2.32 14.68
C PRO A 14 -3.34 -1.37 14.10
N THR A 15 -3.75 -0.49 13.23
CA THR A 15 -2.94 0.66 12.80
C THR A 15 -3.28 1.88 13.63
N ASN A 16 -2.25 2.52 14.20
CA ASN A 16 -2.41 3.74 14.96
C ASN A 16 -2.47 4.95 14.02
N ILE A 17 -3.63 5.57 13.93
CA ILE A 17 -3.83 6.78 13.14
C ILE A 17 -3.41 8.00 13.96
N PRO A 18 -2.48 8.84 13.50
CA PRO A 18 -2.05 10.04 14.21
C PRO A 18 -3.21 11.02 14.43
N LYS A 19 -3.26 11.63 15.61
CA LYS A 19 -4.34 12.57 15.97
C LYS A 19 -4.52 13.74 15.01
N TRP A 20 -3.46 14.16 14.35
CA TRP A 20 -3.52 15.26 13.39
C TRP A 20 -4.28 14.92 12.11
N THR A 21 -4.37 13.61 11.76
CA THR A 21 -5.17 13.14 10.60
C THR A 21 -6.66 13.02 10.95
N LEU A 22 -6.99 12.95 12.24
CA LEU A 22 -8.38 12.78 12.71
C LEU A 22 -9.15 14.09 12.79
N LYS A 23 -8.47 15.22 12.68
CA LYS A 23 -9.06 16.55 12.91
C LYS A 23 -10.24 16.84 11.99
N ASP A 24 -10.21 16.31 10.77
CA ASP A 24 -11.24 16.57 9.75
C ASP A 24 -11.70 15.27 9.06
N ASP A 25 -11.55 14.13 9.75
CA ASP A 25 -11.87 12.80 9.20
C ASP A 25 -11.19 12.52 7.84
N SER A 26 -9.95 13.01 7.72
CA SER A 26 -9.24 13.09 6.44
C SER A 26 -8.25 11.94 6.18
N CYS A 27 -8.24 10.90 7.02
CA CYS A 27 -7.42 9.73 6.75
C CYS A 27 -8.02 8.92 5.60
N VAL A 28 -7.23 8.69 4.57
CA VAL A 28 -7.63 7.94 3.36
C VAL A 28 -7.03 6.54 3.41
N ASP A 29 -7.85 5.54 3.11
CA ASP A 29 -7.46 4.15 2.92
C ASP A 29 -7.29 3.88 1.42
N GLU A 30 -6.11 3.46 1.00
CA GLU A 30 -5.81 3.11 -0.39
C GLU A 30 -5.31 1.66 -0.45
N SER A 31 -6.21 0.72 -0.73
CA SER A 31 -5.84 -0.69 -0.88
C SER A 31 -5.16 -0.91 -2.22
N GLU A 32 -3.95 -1.45 -2.19
CA GLU A 32 -3.08 -1.58 -3.33
C GLU A 32 -2.45 -2.98 -3.44
N PRO A 33 -2.17 -3.46 -4.65
CA PRO A 33 -1.25 -4.57 -4.84
C PRO A 33 0.17 -4.08 -4.62
N ALA A 34 0.91 -4.73 -3.73
CA ALA A 34 2.32 -4.44 -3.49
C ALA A 34 3.22 -5.40 -4.27
N ILE A 35 4.09 -4.85 -5.11
CA ILE A 35 5.10 -5.57 -5.87
C ILE A 35 6.38 -5.64 -5.03
N ILE A 36 6.88 -6.85 -4.79
CA ILE A 36 8.11 -7.04 -4.04
C ILE A 36 9.28 -7.12 -5.02
N VAL A 37 10.27 -6.24 -4.85
CA VAL A 37 11.52 -6.27 -5.61
C VAL A 37 12.55 -7.09 -4.83
N GLY A 38 12.89 -8.27 -5.34
CA GLY A 38 13.73 -9.24 -4.63
C GLY A 38 15.23 -9.13 -4.87
N LYS A 39 15.66 -8.32 -5.82
CA LYS A 39 17.08 -8.10 -6.10
C LYS A 39 17.36 -6.70 -6.64
N LYS A 40 18.55 -6.19 -6.37
CA LYS A 40 18.98 -4.86 -6.81
C LYS A 40 18.85 -4.72 -8.33
N CYS A 41 18.22 -3.64 -8.79
CA CYS A 41 18.07 -3.32 -10.20
C CYS A 41 18.16 -1.81 -10.44
N LYS A 42 18.60 -1.45 -11.65
CA LYS A 42 18.63 -0.08 -12.14
C LYS A 42 18.58 -0.11 -13.67
N ASP A 43 17.82 0.78 -14.26
CA ASP A 43 17.71 0.94 -15.72
C ASP A 43 17.33 -0.37 -16.46
N VAL A 44 16.46 -1.17 -15.85
CA VAL A 44 15.99 -2.45 -16.39
C VAL A 44 14.93 -2.23 -17.45
N SER A 45 15.03 -2.93 -18.57
CA SER A 45 13.98 -2.88 -19.60
C SER A 45 12.68 -3.53 -19.12
N GLY A 46 11.52 -3.09 -19.65
CA GLY A 46 10.22 -3.66 -19.30
C GLY A 46 10.15 -5.18 -19.51
N ALA A 47 10.76 -5.68 -20.59
CA ALA A 47 10.82 -7.13 -20.86
C ALA A 47 11.58 -7.95 -19.80
N GLN A 48 12.48 -7.32 -19.05
CA GLN A 48 13.29 -7.97 -18.01
C GLN A 48 12.75 -7.71 -16.60
N GLY A 49 11.86 -6.74 -16.44
CA GLY A 49 11.38 -6.25 -15.15
C GLY A 49 10.82 -7.33 -14.24
N LEU A 50 9.97 -8.20 -14.78
CA LEU A 50 9.36 -9.30 -14.01
C LEU A 50 10.38 -10.29 -13.43
N GLY A 51 11.56 -10.42 -14.01
CA GLY A 51 12.65 -11.24 -13.47
C GLY A 51 13.23 -10.72 -12.14
N TYR A 52 12.83 -9.53 -11.69
CA TYR A 52 13.23 -8.93 -10.42
C TYR A 52 12.13 -8.97 -9.36
N VAL A 53 10.95 -9.46 -9.73
CA VAL A 53 9.77 -9.57 -8.89
C VAL A 53 9.57 -11.01 -8.42
N PRO A 54 9.99 -11.38 -7.20
CA PRO A 54 9.75 -12.70 -6.65
C PRO A 54 8.28 -12.94 -6.31
N GLY A 55 7.47 -11.89 -6.15
CA GLY A 55 6.05 -12.04 -5.87
C GLY A 55 5.37 -10.75 -5.41
N TYR A 56 4.16 -10.92 -4.93
CA TYR A 56 3.21 -9.86 -4.62
C TYR A 56 2.58 -10.06 -3.25
N THR A 57 2.12 -8.96 -2.66
CA THR A 57 1.24 -8.98 -1.48
C THR A 57 0.20 -7.87 -1.61
N ALA A 58 -0.69 -7.76 -0.64
CA ALA A 58 -1.58 -6.61 -0.53
C ALA A 58 -0.97 -5.56 0.39
N SER A 59 -1.28 -4.30 0.19
CA SER A 59 -0.95 -3.21 1.10
C SER A 59 -2.13 -2.25 1.25
N ASN A 60 -2.10 -1.48 2.34
CA ASN A 60 -2.98 -0.33 2.51
C ASN A 60 -2.11 0.93 2.61
N ASP A 61 -2.15 1.79 1.60
CA ASP A 61 -1.45 3.08 1.61
C ASP A 61 -2.30 4.11 2.37
N MET A 62 -2.08 4.17 3.69
CA MET A 62 -2.81 5.13 4.52
C MET A 62 -2.19 6.51 4.43
N SER A 63 -3.03 7.50 4.12
CA SER A 63 -2.61 8.88 3.85
C SER A 63 -3.43 9.89 4.63
N GLY A 64 -2.79 10.96 5.09
CA GLY A 64 -3.46 12.10 5.73
C GLY A 64 -4.01 13.07 4.70
N GLY A 65 -5.22 12.82 4.19
CA GLY A 65 -5.78 13.45 2.99
C GLY A 65 -5.84 14.97 3.01
N GLU A 66 -6.31 15.63 4.09
CA GLU A 66 -6.38 17.09 4.13
C GLU A 66 -5.00 17.75 4.18
N ALA A 67 -4.08 17.17 4.95
CA ALA A 67 -2.69 17.64 4.97
C ALA A 67 -2.03 17.52 3.59
N GLN A 68 -2.46 16.56 2.76
CA GLN A 68 -2.04 16.42 1.38
C GLN A 68 -2.42 17.64 0.52
N LEU A 69 -3.60 18.16 0.71
CA LEU A 69 -4.10 19.31 -0.04
C LEU A 69 -3.50 20.64 0.44
N THR A 70 -3.21 20.75 1.74
CA THR A 70 -2.84 22.02 2.38
C THR A 70 -1.34 22.24 2.54
N GLN A 71 -0.55 21.17 2.70
CA GLN A 71 0.85 21.30 3.11
C GLN A 71 1.89 20.88 2.07
N CYS A 72 1.49 20.27 0.97
CA CYS A 72 2.40 19.76 -0.09
C CYS A 72 3.60 18.93 0.41
N ARG A 73 3.52 18.38 1.62
CA ARG A 73 4.59 17.59 2.26
C ARG A 73 4.27 16.11 2.23
N TRP A 74 4.31 15.53 1.05
CA TRP A 74 3.94 14.14 0.79
C TRP A 74 4.58 13.12 1.75
N SER A 75 5.86 13.25 2.04
CA SER A 75 6.56 12.33 2.96
C SER A 75 6.04 12.39 4.39
N TYR A 76 5.57 13.56 4.84
CA TYR A 76 5.01 13.73 6.17
C TYR A 76 3.63 13.07 6.30
N ILE A 77 2.77 13.30 5.31
CA ILE A 77 1.39 12.80 5.31
C ILE A 77 1.28 11.30 5.02
N ASN A 78 2.27 10.74 4.35
CA ASN A 78 2.32 9.32 3.94
C ASN A 78 3.31 8.48 4.76
N GLY A 79 4.14 9.11 5.59
CA GLY A 79 5.30 8.48 6.21
C GLY A 79 5.21 8.28 7.72
N PHE A 80 4.03 8.40 8.33
CA PHE A 80 3.89 8.13 9.77
C PHE A 80 4.05 6.64 10.09
N ASP A 81 4.40 6.33 11.33
CA ASP A 81 4.63 4.97 11.77
C ASP A 81 3.36 4.12 11.59
N GLY A 82 3.52 2.99 10.90
CA GLY A 82 2.41 2.09 10.62
C GLY A 82 1.46 2.53 9.51
N ALA A 83 1.81 3.55 8.71
CA ALA A 83 0.97 4.04 7.61
C ALA A 83 0.81 3.07 6.43
N CYS A 84 1.48 1.91 6.47
CA CYS A 84 1.45 0.92 5.41
C CYS A 84 1.33 -0.50 5.96
N PRO A 85 0.17 -0.92 6.44
CA PRO A 85 -0.07 -2.34 6.70
C PRO A 85 0.12 -3.16 5.44
N ILE A 86 0.89 -4.24 5.55
CA ILE A 86 1.12 -5.18 4.45
C ILE A 86 0.46 -6.52 4.75
N GLY A 87 0.00 -7.20 3.71
CA GLY A 87 -0.68 -8.49 3.83
C GLY A 87 0.25 -9.58 4.33
N PRO A 88 -0.29 -10.60 5.03
CA PRO A 88 0.49 -11.72 5.58
C PRO A 88 0.92 -12.73 4.51
N ALA A 89 0.28 -12.68 3.34
CA ALA A 89 0.52 -13.64 2.28
C ALA A 89 1.48 -13.07 1.24
N PHE A 90 2.52 -13.85 0.93
CA PHE A 90 3.38 -13.64 -0.22
C PHE A 90 2.94 -14.63 -1.32
N VAL A 91 2.57 -14.11 -2.47
CA VAL A 91 2.09 -14.92 -3.58
C VAL A 91 3.02 -14.79 -4.79
N ILE A 92 3.22 -15.89 -5.52
CA ILE A 92 4.10 -16.00 -6.69
C ILE A 92 3.28 -16.39 -7.94
N PRO A 93 2.18 -15.73 -8.27
CA PRO A 93 1.44 -16.03 -9.49
C PRO A 93 1.89 -15.13 -10.62
N ASP A 94 1.41 -15.45 -11.81
CA ASP A 94 1.37 -14.55 -12.94
C ASP A 94 0.49 -13.32 -12.55
N ALA A 95 1.07 -12.13 -12.59
CA ALA A 95 0.40 -10.89 -12.19
C ALA A 95 -0.92 -10.67 -12.96
N ALA A 96 -0.95 -11.05 -14.24
CA ALA A 96 -2.13 -10.93 -15.10
C ALA A 96 -3.33 -11.78 -14.64
N LYS A 97 -3.14 -12.69 -13.69
CA LYS A 97 -4.21 -13.53 -13.12
C LYS A 97 -4.68 -13.06 -11.74
N LEU A 98 -4.12 -11.98 -11.23
CA LEU A 98 -4.49 -11.43 -9.93
C LEU A 98 -5.70 -10.49 -10.04
N HIS A 99 -6.57 -10.61 -9.06
CA HIS A 99 -7.69 -9.71 -8.86
C HIS A 99 -7.60 -9.09 -7.48
N MET A 100 -7.82 -7.79 -7.41
CA MET A 100 -7.92 -7.06 -6.16
C MET A 100 -9.38 -6.84 -5.78
N ARG A 101 -9.71 -7.12 -4.53
CA ARG A 101 -11.04 -6.87 -3.98
C ARG A 101 -10.89 -6.21 -2.62
N VAL A 102 -11.49 -5.04 -2.47
CA VAL A 102 -11.52 -4.29 -1.23
C VAL A 102 -12.88 -4.46 -0.56
N LEU A 103 -12.87 -4.84 0.71
CA LEU A 103 -14.07 -4.94 1.52
C LEU A 103 -13.97 -3.95 2.69
N LYS A 104 -15.05 -3.21 2.91
CA LYS A 104 -15.22 -2.37 4.10
C LYS A 104 -16.55 -2.77 4.75
N ASP A 105 -16.51 -3.16 6.03
CA ASP A 105 -17.67 -3.64 6.79
C ASP A 105 -18.44 -4.78 6.07
N GLY A 106 -17.69 -5.74 5.50
CA GLY A 106 -18.23 -6.87 4.75
C GLY A 106 -18.80 -6.54 3.37
N LYS A 107 -18.80 -5.28 2.95
CA LYS A 107 -19.27 -4.84 1.64
C LYS A 107 -18.10 -4.63 0.68
N VAL A 108 -18.20 -5.17 -0.53
CA VAL A 108 -17.22 -4.92 -1.59
C VAL A 108 -17.30 -3.46 -2.00
N ARG A 109 -16.18 -2.75 -1.94
CA ARG A 109 -16.02 -1.34 -2.33
C ARG A 109 -15.29 -1.19 -3.64
N GLN A 110 -14.37 -2.10 -3.91
CA GLN A 110 -13.61 -2.12 -5.16
C GLN A 110 -13.41 -3.57 -5.60
N HIS A 111 -13.44 -3.80 -6.91
CA HIS A 111 -13.06 -5.06 -7.54
C HIS A 111 -12.48 -4.75 -8.91
N SER A 112 -11.22 -5.10 -9.13
CA SER A 112 -10.50 -4.86 -10.39
C SER A 112 -9.47 -5.96 -10.67
N SER A 113 -9.13 -6.17 -11.94
CA SER A 113 -7.93 -6.92 -12.32
C SER A 113 -6.68 -6.05 -12.08
N ILE A 114 -5.51 -6.68 -12.08
CA ILE A 114 -4.20 -6.02 -11.95
C ILE A 114 -3.50 -5.90 -13.33
N GLU A 115 -4.23 -6.20 -14.41
CA GLU A 115 -3.76 -6.03 -15.78
C GLU A 115 -3.48 -4.59 -16.14
#